data_d50018a61fb0958e3645c3ee2f5d1bd1
#
_entry.id   d50018a61fb0958e3645c3ee2f5d1bd1
#
_cell.length_a   1.000
_cell.length_b   1.000
_cell.length_c   1.000
_cell.angle_alpha   90.00
_cell.angle_beta   90.00
_cell.angle_gamma   90.00
#
_symmetry.space_group_name_H-M   'P 1'
#
loop_
_entity.id
_entity.type
_entity.pdbx_description
1 polymer ?
#
loop_
_entity_poly.entity_id
_entity_poly.type
_entity_poly.pdbx_seq_one_letter_code
_entity_poly.pdbx_strand_id
1 'polypeptide(L)'
;MEDAMNRVKTIRYDSRKWPGCLLVMLLVLVSVYPGFAQSSGQLTESQHAKFGGPDTVPNRIESERVDKDTLYEFEFLKPYYEWKDEILEKYGYTYALDYYPIYLKASDSLPGTDDDAASAVMRFSGFWQLMGRAEDSKSSGTLVYLVEHRHRYTDNLPGEFALESFGYAGFIGIPFTDDGWHLTNLYWNQEWQNGFGFAAGFLDVTDWVDVWALTSPWTDFYNFVFSIGAATMDLPDDAALGLGVGGWLAETVYLIAGFEDLNSDPTDPFEGFETFFSDHEYFKHIEIGWVTSTRDQYYLDNIHLTLWHADERDEIDVEDGWGAFLSFSHTFAEKWLIFARGGFAEDGGSLLERSVSIGGGFAPGGIGAPGFGHQLGFGVNWGRPNDALFGSDLDDQYTLEAYYRVQVSKEFSITPDIQFLVDPALNPEEDHIWVYGLRARLSF
;
A
#
# COMPACT_ATOMS: atom_id res chain seq x y z
N MET A 1 10.54 -27.09 -1.11
CA MET A 1 10.65 -25.87 -1.89
C MET A 1 9.53 -25.80 -2.95
N GLU A 2 9.40 -26.76 -3.86
CA GLU A 2 8.35 -26.75 -4.89
C GLU A 2 6.92 -26.79 -4.32
N ASP A 3 6.71 -27.45 -3.19
CA ASP A 3 5.42 -27.54 -2.49
C ASP A 3 5.08 -26.22 -1.76
N ALA A 4 6.05 -25.57 -1.12
CA ALA A 4 5.90 -24.26 -0.49
C ALA A 4 5.65 -23.16 -1.53
N MET A 5 6.39 -23.17 -2.65
CA MET A 5 6.16 -22.25 -3.76
C MET A 5 4.77 -22.41 -4.39
N ASN A 6 4.25 -23.65 -4.46
CA ASN A 6 2.90 -23.92 -4.96
C ASN A 6 1.84 -23.40 -3.98
N ARG A 7 2.05 -23.48 -2.67
CA ARG A 7 1.14 -22.90 -1.65
C ARG A 7 1.08 -21.38 -1.78
N VAL A 8 2.22 -20.70 -1.89
CA VAL A 8 2.27 -19.24 -2.11
C VAL A 8 1.62 -18.83 -3.45
N LYS A 9 1.78 -19.64 -4.51
CA LYS A 9 1.10 -19.40 -5.81
C LYS A 9 -0.40 -19.62 -5.76
N THR A 10 -0.88 -20.52 -4.90
CA THR A 10 -2.31 -20.79 -4.72
C THR A 10 -2.98 -19.69 -3.91
N ILE A 11 -2.23 -19.00 -3.05
CA ILE A 11 -2.67 -17.78 -2.36
C ILE A 11 -2.84 -16.60 -3.35
N ARG A 12 -2.20 -16.66 -4.54
CA ARG A 12 -2.42 -15.71 -5.64
C ARG A 12 -3.24 -16.39 -6.73
N TYR A 13 -4.45 -15.92 -6.94
CA TYR A 13 -5.45 -16.45 -7.88
C TYR A 13 -5.02 -16.42 -9.35
N ASP A 14 -5.52 -17.36 -10.18
CA ASP A 14 -5.21 -17.48 -11.61
C ASP A 14 -5.95 -16.42 -12.45
N SER A 15 -5.27 -15.35 -12.82
CA SER A 15 -5.76 -14.14 -13.50
C SER A 15 -6.22 -14.28 -14.97
N ARG A 16 -6.42 -15.50 -15.51
CA ARG A 16 -6.61 -15.71 -16.97
C ARG A 16 -8.03 -15.55 -17.50
N LYS A 17 -8.98 -15.04 -16.74
CA LYS A 17 -10.38 -14.96 -17.21
C LYS A 17 -10.92 -13.54 -17.08
N TRP A 18 -10.99 -12.78 -18.14
CA TRP A 18 -12.03 -11.78 -18.48
C TRP A 18 -11.54 -10.49 -19.19
N PRO A 19 -12.06 -10.17 -20.38
CA PRO A 19 -11.87 -8.85 -21.01
C PRO A 19 -13.16 -8.04 -21.22
N GLY A 20 -14.23 -8.21 -20.45
CA GLY A 20 -15.52 -7.65 -20.89
C GLY A 20 -16.26 -6.63 -20.02
N CYS A 21 -16.14 -6.65 -18.69
CA CYS A 21 -17.06 -5.91 -17.82
C CYS A 21 -16.63 -4.51 -17.37
N LEU A 22 -15.35 -4.20 -17.35
CA LEU A 22 -14.86 -2.89 -16.85
C LEU A 22 -15.20 -1.69 -17.76
N LEU A 23 -15.41 -1.90 -19.04
CA LEU A 23 -15.75 -0.82 -19.98
C LEU A 23 -17.16 -0.24 -19.75
N VAL A 24 -18.06 -0.98 -19.12
CA VAL A 24 -19.44 -0.56 -18.85
C VAL A 24 -19.53 0.37 -17.63
N MET A 25 -18.65 0.21 -16.62
CA MET A 25 -18.64 1.07 -15.44
C MET A 25 -18.10 2.48 -15.73
N LEU A 26 -17.13 2.61 -16.60
CA LEU A 26 -16.57 3.92 -17.01
C LEU A 26 -17.58 4.79 -17.79
N LEU A 27 -18.53 4.21 -18.49
CA LEU A 27 -19.56 4.93 -19.27
C LEU A 27 -20.74 5.44 -18.42
N VAL A 28 -21.00 4.89 -17.25
CA VAL A 28 -22.08 5.35 -16.35
C VAL A 28 -21.69 6.62 -15.58
N LEU A 29 -20.40 6.88 -15.39
CA LEU A 29 -19.91 8.08 -14.68
C LEU A 29 -19.92 9.37 -15.52
N VAL A 30 -20.12 9.29 -16.84
CA VAL A 30 -20.11 10.46 -17.74
C VAL A 30 -21.49 11.09 -17.95
N SER A 31 -22.57 10.48 -17.48
CA SER A 31 -23.93 10.96 -17.73
C SER A 31 -24.69 11.43 -16.49
N VAL A 32 -24.08 12.24 -15.63
CA VAL A 32 -24.81 12.90 -14.52
C VAL A 32 -25.08 14.37 -14.82
N TYR A 33 -26.36 14.69 -14.86
CA TYR A 33 -27.00 15.96 -15.14
C TYR A 33 -26.44 17.14 -14.29
N PRO A 34 -26.35 18.37 -14.87
CA PRO A 34 -25.95 19.56 -14.15
C PRO A 34 -27.16 20.16 -13.42
N GLY A 35 -27.23 19.94 -12.14
CA GLY A 35 -28.33 20.50 -11.40
C GLY A 35 -28.16 20.62 -9.90
N PHE A 36 -27.01 21.15 -9.40
CA PHE A 36 -26.93 21.76 -8.06
C PHE A 36 -25.65 22.61 -8.00
N ALA A 37 -25.79 23.88 -8.43
CA ALA A 37 -24.77 24.87 -8.20
C ALA A 37 -25.07 25.59 -6.88
N GLN A 38 -24.20 25.43 -5.87
CA GLN A 38 -24.06 26.44 -4.82
C GLN A 38 -22.71 26.40 -4.14
N SER A 39 -22.09 27.57 -4.08
CA SER A 39 -20.98 28.06 -3.26
C SER A 39 -19.60 27.44 -3.41
N SER A 40 -18.71 28.25 -3.98
CA SER A 40 -17.25 28.10 -3.91
C SER A 40 -16.77 28.38 -2.48
N GLY A 41 -16.53 27.32 -1.69
CA GLY A 41 -15.73 27.38 -0.47
C GLY A 41 -14.33 26.92 -0.79
N GLN A 42 -13.31 27.66 -0.40
CA GLN A 42 -11.95 27.15 -0.30
C GLN A 42 -12.00 25.89 0.57
N LEU A 43 -11.29 24.83 0.16
CA LEU A 43 -11.03 23.69 1.03
C LEU A 43 -10.21 24.22 2.22
N THR A 44 -10.91 24.72 3.23
CA THR A 44 -10.31 24.95 4.55
C THR A 44 -9.86 23.59 5.08
N GLU A 45 -8.71 23.56 5.77
CA GLU A 45 -8.20 22.41 6.50
C GLU A 45 -9.37 21.59 7.03
N SER A 46 -9.54 20.37 6.54
CA SER A 46 -10.73 19.61 6.86
C SER A 46 -10.69 19.32 8.36
N GLN A 47 -11.66 19.87 9.08
CA GLN A 47 -11.79 19.61 10.53
C GLN A 47 -12.25 18.18 10.83
N HIS A 48 -12.30 17.32 9.80
CA HIS A 48 -12.68 15.93 9.89
C HIS A 48 -11.42 15.07 10.10
N ALA A 49 -11.51 14.09 10.98
CA ALA A 49 -10.45 13.13 11.17
C ALA A 49 -10.29 12.31 9.88
N LYS A 50 -9.13 12.40 9.26
CA LYS A 50 -8.78 11.56 8.12
C LYS A 50 -8.02 10.35 8.65
N PHE A 51 -8.56 9.16 8.44
CA PHE A 51 -7.82 7.91 8.63
C PHE A 51 -7.29 7.42 7.29
N GLY A 52 -6.20 6.66 7.34
CA GLY A 52 -5.52 6.10 6.18
C GLY A 52 -4.09 6.59 6.05
N GLY A 53 -3.27 5.73 5.45
CA GLY A 53 -1.86 5.95 5.22
C GLY A 53 -1.57 6.91 4.06
N PRO A 54 -0.28 7.06 3.73
CA PRO A 54 0.17 7.93 2.64
C PRO A 54 -0.35 7.48 1.26
N ASP A 55 -0.65 6.19 1.08
CA ASP A 55 -1.06 5.61 -0.20
C ASP A 55 -2.56 5.67 -0.46
N THR A 56 -3.39 6.01 0.55
CA THR A 56 -4.82 6.23 0.29
C THR A 56 -5.02 7.26 -0.82
N VAL A 57 -5.96 7.03 -1.70
CA VAL A 57 -6.22 7.90 -2.86
C VAL A 57 -6.40 9.37 -2.45
N PRO A 58 -7.18 9.73 -1.41
CA PRO A 58 -7.32 11.12 -0.99
C PRO A 58 -6.00 11.73 -0.49
N ASN A 59 -5.24 11.03 0.37
CA ASN A 59 -3.97 11.54 0.92
C ASN A 59 -2.92 11.72 -0.17
N ARG A 60 -2.83 10.77 -1.09
CA ARG A 60 -1.92 10.83 -2.23
C ARG A 60 -2.23 12.02 -3.14
N ILE A 61 -3.49 12.21 -3.55
CA ILE A 61 -3.89 13.35 -4.40
C ILE A 61 -3.65 14.68 -3.68
N GLU A 62 -3.95 14.77 -2.39
CA GLU A 62 -3.70 15.98 -1.60
C GLU A 62 -2.20 16.28 -1.50
N SER A 63 -1.39 15.26 -1.26
CA SER A 63 0.06 15.39 -1.25
C SER A 63 0.64 15.87 -2.59
N GLU A 64 -0.01 15.59 -3.72
CA GLU A 64 0.38 16.06 -5.05
C GLU A 64 0.10 17.54 -5.27
N ARG A 65 -0.78 18.15 -4.50
CA ARG A 65 -1.12 19.58 -4.58
C ARG A 65 -0.14 20.48 -3.82
N VAL A 66 0.65 19.90 -2.92
CA VAL A 66 1.64 20.66 -2.14
C VAL A 66 2.88 20.92 -2.98
N ASP A 67 3.41 22.16 -2.94
CA ASP A 67 4.66 22.51 -3.58
C ASP A 67 5.85 21.74 -2.97
N LYS A 68 6.74 21.27 -3.82
CA LYS A 68 7.86 20.40 -3.43
C LYS A 68 9.17 20.87 -4.01
N ASP A 69 10.27 20.51 -3.32
CA ASP A 69 11.62 20.74 -3.82
C ASP A 69 11.89 19.79 -5.00
N THR A 70 11.96 20.36 -6.19
CA THR A 70 12.15 19.64 -7.46
C THR A 70 13.31 20.24 -8.24
N LEU A 71 13.93 19.44 -9.13
CA LEU A 71 15.02 19.92 -10.00
C LEU A 71 14.49 20.79 -11.16
N TYR A 72 13.27 20.53 -11.62
CA TYR A 72 12.64 21.22 -12.74
C TYR A 72 11.15 21.43 -12.50
N GLU A 73 10.59 22.49 -13.09
CA GLU A 73 9.16 22.77 -13.13
C GLU A 73 8.67 22.75 -14.58
N PHE A 74 7.56 22.04 -14.82
CA PHE A 74 6.90 21.99 -16.13
C PHE A 74 5.78 23.03 -16.21
N GLU A 75 6.14 24.28 -16.44
CA GLU A 75 5.22 25.42 -16.52
C GLU A 75 4.02 25.18 -17.48
N PHE A 76 4.20 24.38 -18.53
CA PHE A 76 3.13 24.08 -19.49
C PHE A 76 2.01 23.21 -18.91
N LEU A 77 2.21 22.53 -17.78
CA LEU A 77 1.20 21.75 -17.08
C LEU A 77 0.38 22.57 -16.09
N LYS A 78 0.78 23.80 -15.78
CA LYS A 78 0.09 24.67 -14.84
C LYS A 78 -1.41 24.86 -15.17
N PRO A 79 -1.81 25.15 -16.43
CA PRO A 79 -3.24 25.27 -16.77
C PRO A 79 -4.03 23.97 -16.55
N TYR A 80 -3.37 22.79 -16.67
CA TYR A 80 -3.99 21.50 -16.40
C TYR A 80 -4.29 21.34 -14.90
N TYR A 81 -3.35 21.69 -14.02
CA TYR A 81 -3.58 21.63 -12.57
C TYR A 81 -4.59 22.65 -12.10
N GLU A 82 -4.56 23.88 -12.61
CA GLU A 82 -5.59 24.90 -12.35
C GLU A 82 -6.99 24.38 -12.73
N TRP A 83 -7.12 23.73 -13.87
CA TRP A 83 -8.38 23.11 -14.29
C TRP A 83 -8.81 21.94 -13.39
N LYS A 84 -7.90 21.09 -12.91
CA LYS A 84 -8.21 20.03 -11.93
C LYS A 84 -8.72 20.64 -10.61
N ASP A 85 -8.09 21.70 -10.15
CA ASP A 85 -8.51 22.42 -8.94
C ASP A 85 -9.91 23.03 -9.09
N GLU A 86 -10.22 23.64 -10.25
CA GLU A 86 -11.57 24.16 -10.55
C GLU A 86 -12.64 23.04 -10.52
N ILE A 87 -12.32 21.84 -11.03
CA ILE A 87 -13.24 20.69 -10.98
C ILE A 87 -13.47 20.26 -9.54
N LEU A 88 -12.41 20.15 -8.74
CA LEU A 88 -12.50 19.78 -7.33
C LEU A 88 -13.34 20.79 -6.55
N GLU A 89 -13.07 22.07 -6.69
CA GLU A 89 -13.85 23.14 -6.03
C GLU A 89 -15.32 23.12 -6.44
N LYS A 90 -15.58 22.99 -7.73
CA LYS A 90 -16.94 23.11 -8.27
C LYS A 90 -17.79 21.85 -8.04
N TYR A 91 -17.20 20.68 -8.23
CA TYR A 91 -17.93 19.41 -8.27
C TYR A 91 -17.58 18.47 -7.12
N GLY A 92 -16.52 18.73 -6.35
CA GLY A 92 -15.99 17.83 -5.32
C GLY A 92 -15.31 16.58 -5.91
N TYR A 93 -14.96 16.62 -7.18
CA TYR A 93 -14.37 15.50 -7.91
C TYR A 93 -12.92 15.80 -8.30
N THR A 94 -12.05 14.82 -8.14
CA THR A 94 -10.68 14.86 -8.67
C THR A 94 -10.21 13.48 -9.03
N TYR A 95 -9.12 13.41 -9.80
CA TYR A 95 -8.50 12.15 -10.23
C TYR A 95 -6.99 12.30 -10.34
N ALA A 96 -6.29 11.17 -10.42
CA ALA A 96 -4.88 11.08 -10.76
C ALA A 96 -4.64 9.92 -11.74
N LEU A 97 -3.60 10.07 -12.55
CA LEU A 97 -3.08 9.03 -13.42
C LEU A 97 -1.59 8.87 -13.13
N ASP A 98 -1.21 7.69 -12.66
CA ASP A 98 0.18 7.37 -12.36
C ASP A 98 0.67 6.22 -13.23
N TYR A 99 1.98 6.21 -13.49
CA TYR A 99 2.66 5.11 -14.15
C TYR A 99 3.98 4.82 -13.44
N TYR A 100 4.12 3.56 -12.98
CA TYR A 100 5.28 3.09 -12.21
C TYR A 100 5.96 1.92 -12.93
N PRO A 101 7.02 2.13 -13.72
CA PRO A 101 7.90 1.06 -14.16
C PRO A 101 8.95 0.76 -13.08
N ILE A 102 9.28 -0.55 -12.94
CA ILE A 102 10.36 -1.04 -12.07
C ILE A 102 11.23 -2.03 -12.83
N TYR A 103 12.52 -2.02 -12.52
CA TYR A 103 13.50 -3.03 -12.92
C TYR A 103 14.30 -3.48 -11.71
N LEU A 104 14.47 -4.78 -11.55
CA LEU A 104 15.26 -5.42 -10.51
C LEU A 104 16.32 -6.32 -11.15
N LYS A 105 17.51 -6.39 -10.53
CA LYS A 105 18.61 -7.26 -10.91
C LYS A 105 19.25 -7.87 -9.67
N ALA A 106 19.27 -9.20 -9.58
CA ALA A 106 19.98 -9.94 -8.53
C ALA A 106 21.40 -10.27 -8.95
N SER A 107 22.31 -10.43 -7.98
CA SER A 107 23.69 -10.87 -8.23
C SER A 107 23.79 -12.37 -8.52
N ASP A 108 22.80 -13.15 -8.08
CA ASP A 108 22.67 -14.58 -8.29
C ASP A 108 21.20 -15.00 -8.36
N SER A 109 20.95 -16.20 -8.88
CA SER A 109 19.60 -16.79 -8.98
C SER A 109 19.66 -18.31 -8.90
N LEU A 110 18.54 -18.94 -8.53
CA LEU A 110 18.40 -20.39 -8.50
C LEU A 110 18.64 -20.99 -9.90
N PRO A 111 19.19 -22.19 -10.00
CA PRO A 111 19.45 -22.85 -11.28
C PRO A 111 18.21 -22.93 -12.15
N GLY A 112 18.25 -22.31 -13.32
CA GLY A 112 17.18 -22.32 -14.31
C GLY A 112 16.18 -21.16 -14.21
N THR A 113 16.42 -20.20 -13.31
CA THR A 113 15.69 -18.93 -13.25
C THR A 113 16.53 -17.79 -13.78
N ASP A 114 15.89 -16.71 -14.21
CA ASP A 114 16.57 -15.48 -14.63
C ASP A 114 16.92 -14.62 -13.41
N ASP A 115 17.98 -13.82 -13.52
CA ASP A 115 18.51 -12.96 -12.47
C ASP A 115 17.98 -11.51 -12.57
N ASP A 116 16.96 -11.25 -13.39
CA ASP A 116 16.30 -9.94 -13.49
C ASP A 116 14.78 -10.07 -13.65
N ALA A 117 14.10 -8.98 -13.24
CA ALA A 117 12.65 -8.85 -13.33
C ALA A 117 12.25 -7.41 -13.63
N ALA A 118 11.23 -7.22 -14.47
CA ALA A 118 10.69 -5.91 -14.79
C ALA A 118 9.20 -5.95 -15.11
N SER A 119 8.48 -4.99 -14.58
CA SER A 119 7.07 -4.77 -14.91
C SER A 119 6.69 -3.30 -14.73
N ALA A 120 5.46 -2.96 -15.02
CA ALA A 120 4.94 -1.65 -14.68
C ALA A 120 3.45 -1.69 -14.31
N VAL A 121 3.06 -0.70 -13.52
CA VAL A 121 1.68 -0.49 -13.09
C VAL A 121 1.22 0.88 -13.54
N MET A 122 0.10 0.93 -14.25
CA MET A 122 -0.66 2.14 -14.53
C MET A 122 -1.82 2.21 -13.55
N ARG A 123 -1.93 3.33 -12.83
CA ARG A 123 -2.95 3.55 -11.80
C ARG A 123 -3.86 4.70 -12.20
N PHE A 124 -5.16 4.46 -12.26
CA PHE A 124 -6.18 5.48 -12.42
C PHE A 124 -7.02 5.55 -11.16
N SER A 125 -6.94 6.65 -10.45
CA SER A 125 -7.57 6.82 -9.16
C SER A 125 -8.29 8.15 -9.06
N GLY A 126 -9.18 8.27 -8.08
CA GLY A 126 -9.84 9.52 -7.80
C GLY A 126 -10.83 9.39 -6.66
N PHE A 127 -11.39 10.53 -6.31
CA PHE A 127 -12.48 10.58 -5.35
C PHE A 127 -13.55 11.60 -5.74
N TRP A 128 -14.75 11.36 -5.25
CA TRP A 128 -15.87 12.27 -5.41
C TRP A 128 -16.54 12.54 -4.07
N GLN A 129 -16.32 13.73 -3.52
CA GLN A 129 -17.01 14.18 -2.31
C GLN A 129 -18.45 14.55 -2.65
N LEU A 130 -19.36 13.64 -2.35
CA LEU A 130 -20.79 13.75 -2.66
C LEU A 130 -21.58 14.43 -1.54
N MET A 131 -21.09 14.40 -0.31
CA MET A 131 -21.73 14.99 0.87
C MET A 131 -20.73 15.82 1.67
N GLY A 132 -21.23 16.80 2.37
CA GLY A 132 -20.45 17.55 3.34
C GLY A 132 -19.52 18.61 2.75
N ARG A 133 -19.86 19.18 1.59
CA ARG A 133 -19.06 20.23 0.92
C ARG A 133 -19.26 21.65 1.45
N ALA A 134 -20.27 21.86 2.29
CA ALA A 134 -20.50 23.16 2.92
C ALA A 134 -19.55 23.34 4.13
N GLU A 135 -19.07 24.57 4.37
CA GLU A 135 -18.13 24.89 5.46
C GLU A 135 -18.63 24.51 6.86
N ASP A 136 -19.94 24.54 7.08
CA ASP A 136 -20.58 24.18 8.35
C ASP A 136 -21.01 22.71 8.44
N SER A 137 -20.60 21.89 7.48
CA SER A 137 -21.00 20.51 7.40
C SER A 137 -20.38 19.69 8.55
N LYS A 138 -21.21 18.93 9.26
CA LYS A 138 -20.78 18.11 10.39
C LYS A 138 -20.27 16.74 9.99
N SER A 139 -20.37 16.39 8.72
CA SER A 139 -19.92 15.12 8.16
C SER A 139 -19.59 15.28 6.69
N SER A 140 -18.71 14.44 6.20
CA SER A 140 -18.41 14.29 4.77
C SER A 140 -18.62 12.86 4.31
N GLY A 141 -19.04 12.70 3.07
CA GLY A 141 -19.20 11.40 2.42
C GLY A 141 -18.57 11.43 1.04
N THR A 142 -17.67 10.51 0.80
CA THR A 142 -16.80 10.48 -0.37
C THR A 142 -16.77 9.09 -1.00
N LEU A 143 -17.02 9.01 -2.29
CA LEU A 143 -16.76 7.80 -3.08
C LEU A 143 -15.30 7.84 -3.55
N VAL A 144 -14.55 6.78 -3.28
CA VAL A 144 -13.13 6.63 -3.64
C VAL A 144 -13.00 5.45 -4.59
N TYR A 145 -12.12 5.58 -5.60
CA TYR A 145 -11.83 4.50 -6.53
C TYR A 145 -10.34 4.48 -6.92
N LEU A 146 -9.84 3.28 -7.20
CA LEU A 146 -8.53 3.03 -7.78
C LEU A 146 -8.61 1.76 -8.64
N VAL A 147 -8.26 1.92 -9.92
CA VAL A 147 -8.17 0.83 -10.89
C VAL A 147 -6.76 0.84 -11.46
N GLU A 148 -6.18 -0.33 -11.59
CA GLU A 148 -4.83 -0.52 -12.08
C GLU A 148 -4.81 -1.37 -13.35
N HIS A 149 -3.74 -1.21 -14.12
CA HIS A 149 -3.34 -2.15 -15.16
C HIS A 149 -1.89 -2.54 -14.92
N ARG A 150 -1.69 -3.79 -14.53
CA ARG A 150 -0.38 -4.39 -14.22
C ARG A 150 0.10 -5.19 -15.42
N HIS A 151 1.35 -4.99 -15.83
CA HIS A 151 1.91 -5.67 -17.01
C HIS A 151 3.42 -5.85 -16.91
N ARG A 152 3.89 -7.01 -17.34
CA ARG A 152 5.30 -7.38 -17.31
C ARG A 152 6.08 -6.90 -18.52
N TYR A 153 7.40 -6.78 -18.36
CA TYR A 153 8.37 -6.57 -19.41
C TYR A 153 9.34 -7.74 -19.58
N THR A 154 9.52 -8.54 -18.53
CA THR A 154 10.37 -9.74 -18.49
C THR A 154 9.55 -10.97 -18.13
N ASP A 155 10.15 -12.16 -18.25
CA ASP A 155 9.47 -13.39 -17.86
C ASP A 155 9.28 -13.50 -16.35
N ASN A 156 10.24 -13.01 -15.54
CA ASN A 156 10.08 -12.87 -14.09
C ASN A 156 9.30 -11.62 -13.72
N LEU A 157 8.52 -11.70 -12.67
CA LEU A 157 7.75 -10.60 -12.10
C LEU A 157 8.42 -10.05 -10.83
N PRO A 158 8.61 -8.73 -10.69
CA PRO A 158 9.21 -8.17 -9.48
C PRO A 158 8.54 -8.62 -8.18
N GLY A 159 7.21 -8.70 -8.14
CA GLY A 159 6.46 -9.16 -6.97
C GLY A 159 6.75 -10.59 -6.54
N GLU A 160 7.20 -11.46 -7.44
CA GLU A 160 7.52 -12.87 -7.19
C GLU A 160 9.02 -13.15 -7.18
N PHE A 161 9.82 -12.23 -7.69
CA PHE A 161 11.24 -12.39 -8.00
C PHE A 161 12.08 -12.87 -6.82
N ALA A 162 11.87 -12.31 -5.64
CA ALA A 162 12.63 -12.66 -4.46
C ALA A 162 12.42 -14.13 -4.03
N LEU A 163 11.16 -14.55 -4.02
CA LEU A 163 10.78 -15.89 -3.62
C LEU A 163 11.16 -16.94 -4.69
N GLU A 164 10.80 -16.68 -5.96
CA GLU A 164 10.89 -17.66 -7.03
C GLU A 164 12.29 -17.74 -7.66
N SER A 165 12.98 -16.61 -7.80
CA SER A 165 14.25 -16.59 -8.53
C SER A 165 15.47 -16.80 -7.66
N PHE A 166 15.42 -16.47 -6.38
CA PHE A 166 16.60 -16.67 -5.52
C PHE A 166 16.31 -17.17 -4.10
N GLY A 167 15.05 -17.57 -3.80
CA GLY A 167 14.73 -18.30 -2.58
C GLY A 167 14.77 -17.48 -1.30
N TYR A 168 14.47 -16.19 -1.38
CA TYR A 168 14.25 -15.32 -0.21
C TYR A 168 12.79 -15.43 0.22
N ALA A 169 12.51 -15.73 1.49
CA ALA A 169 11.15 -15.80 2.04
C ALA A 169 10.55 -14.42 2.23
N GLY A 170 10.17 -13.75 1.13
CA GLY A 170 9.66 -12.39 1.11
C GLY A 170 9.40 -11.87 -0.30
N PHE A 171 8.90 -10.66 -0.38
CA PHE A 171 8.60 -9.99 -1.64
C PHE A 171 9.41 -8.69 -1.81
N ILE A 172 9.82 -8.41 -3.04
CA ILE A 172 10.44 -7.16 -3.46
C ILE A 172 9.57 -6.57 -4.57
N GLY A 173 9.03 -5.35 -4.38
CA GLY A 173 8.12 -4.76 -5.37
C GLY A 173 6.80 -5.53 -5.51
N ILE A 174 6.17 -5.89 -4.40
CA ILE A 174 4.94 -6.70 -4.34
C ILE A 174 3.83 -6.26 -5.30
N PRO A 175 3.54 -4.96 -5.56
CA PRO A 175 2.46 -4.58 -6.47
C PRO A 175 2.79 -4.75 -7.95
N PHE A 176 4.03 -5.11 -8.28
CA PHE A 176 4.51 -5.16 -9.66
C PHE A 176 4.36 -6.55 -10.26
N THR A 177 3.14 -6.89 -10.63
CA THR A 177 2.68 -8.17 -11.17
C THR A 177 2.29 -8.07 -12.66
N ASP A 178 1.56 -9.06 -13.22
CA ASP A 178 1.04 -9.09 -14.60
C ASP A 178 -0.46 -9.42 -14.65
N ASP A 179 -1.22 -8.98 -13.66
CA ASP A 179 -2.64 -9.32 -13.50
C ASP A 179 -3.56 -8.64 -14.55
N GLY A 180 -3.01 -7.75 -15.37
CA GLY A 180 -3.80 -6.98 -16.31
C GLY A 180 -4.65 -5.93 -15.62
N TRP A 181 -5.93 -5.84 -15.96
CA TRP A 181 -6.87 -4.94 -15.29
C TRP A 181 -7.20 -5.46 -13.90
N HIS A 182 -7.13 -4.58 -12.91
CA HIS A 182 -7.13 -4.87 -11.51
C HIS A 182 -7.89 -3.77 -10.74
N LEU A 183 -8.88 -4.12 -9.96
CA LEU A 183 -9.50 -3.20 -9.03
C LEU A 183 -8.68 -3.20 -7.73
N THR A 184 -8.30 -2.04 -7.22
CA THR A 184 -7.62 -1.94 -5.92
C THR A 184 -8.60 -1.42 -4.88
N ASN A 185 -9.32 -0.35 -5.21
CA ASN A 185 -10.26 0.30 -4.30
C ASN A 185 -11.54 0.71 -5.01
N LEU A 186 -12.68 0.47 -4.38
CA LEU A 186 -13.98 1.09 -4.68
C LEU A 186 -14.83 1.11 -3.42
N TYR A 187 -14.77 2.19 -2.67
CA TYR A 187 -15.44 2.27 -1.39
C TYR A 187 -16.09 3.61 -1.11
N TRP A 188 -17.03 3.61 -0.18
CA TRP A 188 -17.59 4.79 0.45
C TRP A 188 -16.82 5.12 1.72
N ASN A 189 -16.30 6.36 1.83
CA ASN A 189 -15.68 6.90 3.05
C ASN A 189 -16.63 7.91 3.69
N GLN A 190 -16.97 7.69 4.96
CA GLN A 190 -17.80 8.57 5.76
C GLN A 190 -17.03 9.08 6.97
N GLU A 191 -16.99 10.38 7.15
CA GLU A 191 -16.30 11.04 8.26
C GLU A 191 -17.22 12.00 9.00
N TRP A 192 -16.99 12.17 10.30
CA TRP A 192 -17.72 13.11 11.15
C TRP A 192 -16.77 14.03 11.92
N GLN A 193 -17.21 15.25 12.23
CA GLN A 193 -16.43 16.24 12.99
C GLN A 193 -15.98 15.76 14.37
N ASN A 194 -16.66 14.78 14.96
CA ASN A 194 -16.26 14.21 16.26
C ASN A 194 -15.03 13.32 16.18
N GLY A 195 -14.41 13.18 14.99
CA GLY A 195 -13.22 12.37 14.78
C GLY A 195 -13.49 10.88 14.60
N PHE A 196 -14.72 10.52 14.25
CA PHE A 196 -15.10 9.16 13.89
C PHE A 196 -15.31 9.03 12.39
N GLY A 197 -15.03 7.85 11.82
CA GLY A 197 -15.26 7.57 10.41
C GLY A 197 -15.39 6.09 10.12
N PHE A 198 -15.84 5.75 8.91
CA PHE A 198 -15.79 4.39 8.37
C PHE A 198 -15.54 4.40 6.86
N ALA A 199 -14.93 3.33 6.38
CA ALA A 199 -14.83 2.98 4.98
C ALA A 199 -15.53 1.64 4.73
N ALA A 200 -16.34 1.54 3.66
CA ALA A 200 -17.07 0.32 3.33
C ALA A 200 -17.13 0.11 1.81
N GLY A 201 -16.83 -1.08 1.36
CA GLY A 201 -16.79 -1.46 -0.05
C GLY A 201 -15.61 -2.38 -0.35
N PHE A 202 -15.05 -2.27 -1.54
CA PHE A 202 -13.83 -2.96 -1.94
C PHE A 202 -12.61 -2.15 -1.49
N LEU A 203 -11.85 -2.70 -0.56
CA LEU A 203 -10.78 -2.03 0.16
C LEU A 203 -9.42 -2.68 -0.14
N ASP A 204 -8.38 -1.88 -0.24
CA ASP A 204 -7.01 -2.32 0.00
C ASP A 204 -6.73 -2.09 1.49
N VAL A 205 -6.64 -3.16 2.26
CA VAL A 205 -6.46 -3.11 3.73
C VAL A 205 -5.16 -2.40 4.12
N THR A 206 -4.14 -2.47 3.27
CA THR A 206 -2.84 -1.84 3.50
C THR A 206 -2.90 -0.31 3.52
N ASP A 207 -3.99 0.28 3.06
CA ASP A 207 -4.26 1.72 3.14
C ASP A 207 -4.52 2.20 4.59
N TRP A 208 -4.91 1.32 5.52
CA TRP A 208 -5.32 1.69 6.89
C TRP A 208 -4.59 0.97 8.01
N VAL A 209 -4.17 -0.28 7.81
CA VAL A 209 -3.58 -1.13 8.85
C VAL A 209 -2.08 -0.89 8.93
N ASP A 210 -1.54 -0.68 10.12
CA ASP A 210 -0.10 -0.53 10.40
C ASP A 210 0.59 0.52 9.50
N VAL A 211 -0.11 1.62 9.24
CA VAL A 211 0.42 2.67 8.36
C VAL A 211 1.46 3.55 9.07
N TRP A 212 2.55 3.85 8.38
CA TRP A 212 3.63 4.69 8.86
C TRP A 212 4.29 5.48 7.71
N ALA A 213 5.21 6.38 8.03
CA ALA A 213 5.70 7.40 7.10
C ALA A 213 6.37 6.88 5.82
N LEU A 214 7.09 5.75 5.89
CA LEU A 214 7.84 5.17 4.77
C LEU A 214 7.29 3.79 4.36
N THR A 215 5.98 3.61 4.51
CA THR A 215 5.31 2.34 4.25
C THR A 215 5.09 2.04 2.77
N SER A 216 5.15 3.07 1.91
CA SER A 216 4.67 3.00 0.53
C SER A 216 5.55 2.12 -0.37
N PRO A 217 5.06 1.00 -0.88
CA PRO A 217 5.80 0.20 -1.87
C PRO A 217 5.92 0.91 -3.23
N TRP A 218 5.20 2.02 -3.42
CA TRP A 218 5.19 2.83 -4.64
C TRP A 218 6.30 3.87 -4.68
N THR A 219 6.73 4.35 -3.52
CA THR A 219 7.64 5.51 -3.42
C THR A 219 8.80 5.33 -2.46
N ASP A 220 8.71 4.40 -1.51
CA ASP A 220 9.69 4.19 -0.46
C ASP A 220 10.42 2.85 -0.62
N PHE A 221 10.53 2.03 0.41
CA PHE A 221 11.19 0.73 0.37
C PHE A 221 10.58 -0.21 -0.67
N TYR A 222 11.42 -1.05 -1.28
CA TYR A 222 10.98 -2.06 -2.25
C TYR A 222 10.67 -3.38 -1.57
N ASN A 223 11.41 -3.71 -0.50
CA ASN A 223 11.23 -4.96 0.22
C ASN A 223 10.07 -4.85 1.20
N PHE A 224 9.16 -5.80 1.11
CA PHE A 224 7.92 -5.83 1.88
C PHE A 224 8.13 -5.91 3.40
N VAL A 225 9.30 -6.38 3.88
CA VAL A 225 9.63 -6.41 5.31
C VAL A 225 9.70 -5.02 5.95
N PHE A 226 9.74 -3.95 5.16
CA PHE A 226 9.64 -2.55 5.60
C PHE A 226 8.25 -1.94 5.38
N SER A 227 7.33 -2.67 4.73
CA SER A 227 5.94 -2.24 4.49
C SER A 227 4.99 -2.68 5.62
N ILE A 228 3.72 -2.72 5.33
CA ILE A 228 2.64 -3.07 6.27
C ILE A 228 2.88 -4.45 6.89
N GLY A 229 2.74 -4.54 8.22
CA GLY A 229 2.91 -5.79 8.96
C GLY A 229 4.29 -6.43 8.87
N ALA A 230 5.25 -5.83 8.15
CA ALA A 230 6.60 -6.33 7.92
C ALA A 230 6.64 -7.84 7.62
N ALA A 231 5.75 -8.28 6.74
CA ALA A 231 5.55 -9.67 6.32
C ALA A 231 5.06 -10.66 7.40
N THR A 232 4.59 -10.18 8.56
CA THR A 232 4.02 -10.99 9.66
C THR A 232 2.50 -10.87 9.75
N MET A 233 1.80 -10.44 8.71
CA MET A 233 0.35 -10.42 8.61
C MET A 233 -0.09 -11.23 7.39
N ASP A 234 -1.15 -12.03 7.55
CA ASP A 234 -1.82 -12.73 6.47
C ASP A 234 -2.92 -11.82 5.90
N LEU A 235 -2.49 -10.88 5.07
CA LEU A 235 -3.34 -9.83 4.51
C LEU A 235 -4.14 -10.33 3.32
N PRO A 236 -5.41 -9.89 3.15
CA PRO A 236 -6.16 -10.13 1.90
C PRO A 236 -5.50 -9.43 0.73
N ASP A 237 -5.83 -9.85 -0.47
CA ASP A 237 -5.44 -9.15 -1.70
C ASP A 237 -6.22 -7.83 -1.86
N ASP A 238 -5.88 -7.04 -2.87
CA ASP A 238 -6.60 -5.80 -3.22
C ASP A 238 -8.10 -6.07 -3.45
N ALA A 239 -8.91 -5.02 -3.39
CA ALA A 239 -10.36 -5.09 -3.57
C ALA A 239 -11.08 -6.05 -2.61
N ALA A 240 -10.57 -6.24 -1.40
CA ALA A 240 -11.27 -7.02 -0.37
C ALA A 240 -12.60 -6.35 0.01
N LEU A 241 -13.72 -7.06 -0.14
CA LEU A 241 -15.00 -6.54 0.32
C LEU A 241 -15.00 -6.48 1.85
N GLY A 242 -15.27 -5.30 2.42
CA GLY A 242 -15.15 -5.16 3.86
C GLY A 242 -15.61 -3.83 4.43
N LEU A 243 -15.32 -3.67 5.72
CA LEU A 243 -15.65 -2.52 6.53
C LEU A 243 -14.51 -2.20 7.50
N GLY A 244 -13.96 -0.99 7.40
CA GLY A 244 -13.08 -0.40 8.38
C GLY A 244 -13.75 0.74 9.15
N VAL A 245 -13.49 0.86 10.44
CA VAL A 245 -13.94 1.96 11.29
C VAL A 245 -12.77 2.57 12.03
N GLY A 246 -12.78 3.90 12.20
CA GLY A 246 -11.74 4.60 12.92
C GLY A 246 -12.29 5.70 13.81
N GLY A 247 -11.61 5.99 14.91
CA GLY A 247 -12.04 7.05 15.82
C GLY A 247 -10.92 7.58 16.72
N TRP A 248 -10.96 8.88 17.03
CA TRP A 248 -10.09 9.51 18.01
C TRP A 248 -10.69 9.39 19.39
N LEU A 249 -10.05 8.56 20.24
CA LEU A 249 -10.46 8.35 21.64
C LEU A 249 -10.04 9.53 22.53
N ALA A 250 -8.96 10.20 22.15
CA ALA A 250 -8.42 11.39 22.79
C ALA A 250 -7.75 12.27 21.73
N GLU A 251 -7.18 13.41 22.15
CA GLU A 251 -6.53 14.35 21.24
C GLU A 251 -5.38 13.72 20.44
N THR A 252 -4.69 12.75 21.05
CA THR A 252 -3.49 12.07 20.51
C THR A 252 -3.62 10.55 20.43
N VAL A 253 -4.80 9.98 20.73
CA VAL A 253 -5.00 8.52 20.75
C VAL A 253 -6.11 8.14 19.80
N TYR A 254 -5.82 7.22 18.87
CA TYR A 254 -6.79 6.69 17.93
C TYR A 254 -7.02 5.20 18.10
N LEU A 255 -8.13 4.74 17.56
CA LEU A 255 -8.49 3.32 17.41
C LEU A 255 -8.98 3.10 15.98
N ILE A 256 -8.49 2.05 15.33
CA ILE A 256 -8.96 1.55 14.04
C ILE A 256 -9.31 0.08 14.22
N ALA A 257 -10.36 -0.38 13.56
CA ALA A 257 -10.73 -1.79 13.50
C ALA A 257 -11.46 -2.08 12.19
N GLY A 258 -11.33 -3.28 11.70
CA GLY A 258 -12.00 -3.71 10.47
C GLY A 258 -12.08 -5.21 10.32
N PHE A 259 -12.82 -5.62 9.29
CA PHE A 259 -12.85 -6.98 8.79
C PHE A 259 -13.11 -6.97 7.28
N GLU A 260 -12.37 -7.76 6.57
CA GLU A 260 -12.32 -7.82 5.12
C GLU A 260 -12.27 -9.26 4.63
N ASP A 261 -12.81 -9.52 3.45
CA ASP A 261 -12.81 -10.82 2.79
C ASP A 261 -11.38 -11.29 2.47
N LEU A 262 -11.01 -12.51 2.89
CA LEU A 262 -9.71 -13.12 2.59
C LEU A 262 -9.61 -13.73 1.20
N ASN A 263 -10.76 -13.99 0.55
CA ASN A 263 -10.86 -14.63 -0.76
C ASN A 263 -11.11 -13.62 -1.89
N SER A 264 -10.66 -12.37 -1.70
CA SER A 264 -10.81 -11.33 -2.71
C SER A 264 -10.01 -11.65 -3.99
N ASP A 265 -10.64 -11.45 -5.15
CA ASP A 265 -9.98 -11.44 -6.46
C ASP A 265 -10.10 -10.04 -7.08
N PRO A 266 -9.02 -9.25 -7.09
CA PRO A 266 -9.05 -7.91 -7.66
C PRO A 266 -9.24 -7.89 -9.19
N THR A 267 -9.09 -9.04 -9.86
CA THR A 267 -9.37 -9.19 -11.31
C THR A 267 -10.82 -9.56 -11.58
N ASP A 268 -11.53 -10.15 -10.61
CA ASP A 268 -12.98 -10.36 -10.62
C ASP A 268 -13.63 -9.93 -9.27
N PRO A 269 -13.60 -8.62 -8.95
CA PRO A 269 -13.98 -8.13 -7.63
C PRO A 269 -15.45 -8.41 -7.25
N PHE A 270 -16.32 -8.72 -8.22
CA PHE A 270 -17.71 -9.05 -7.93
C PHE A 270 -17.89 -10.45 -7.34
N GLU A 271 -16.94 -11.36 -7.53
CA GLU A 271 -16.89 -12.64 -6.82
C GLU A 271 -16.80 -12.44 -5.31
N GLY A 272 -16.15 -11.37 -4.85
CA GLY A 272 -16.08 -10.96 -3.44
C GLY A 272 -17.44 -10.78 -2.75
N PHE A 273 -18.54 -10.57 -3.48
CA PHE A 273 -19.88 -10.65 -2.84
C PHE A 273 -20.29 -12.09 -2.52
N GLU A 274 -19.88 -13.06 -3.32
CA GLU A 274 -20.18 -14.48 -3.06
C GLU A 274 -19.31 -14.98 -1.91
N THR A 275 -17.99 -14.82 -1.99
CA THR A 275 -17.04 -15.27 -0.98
C THR A 275 -17.31 -14.63 0.39
N PHE A 276 -17.54 -13.32 0.46
CA PHE A 276 -17.85 -12.61 1.69
C PHE A 276 -19.10 -13.15 2.40
N PHE A 277 -20.18 -13.49 1.67
CA PHE A 277 -21.44 -13.92 2.27
C PHE A 277 -21.61 -15.46 2.35
N SER A 278 -20.77 -16.24 1.64
CA SER A 278 -20.86 -17.71 1.61
C SER A 278 -19.77 -18.38 2.43
N ASP A 279 -18.52 -17.96 2.27
CA ASP A 279 -17.39 -18.64 2.87
C ASP A 279 -17.12 -18.15 4.29
N HIS A 280 -17.39 -16.88 4.57
CA HIS A 280 -17.23 -16.25 5.88
C HIS A 280 -15.78 -16.31 6.41
N GLU A 281 -14.82 -16.24 5.51
CA GLU A 281 -13.39 -16.24 5.80
C GLU A 281 -12.87 -14.80 5.75
N TYR A 282 -12.50 -14.26 6.91
CA TYR A 282 -12.20 -12.84 7.06
C TYR A 282 -10.83 -12.59 7.68
N PHE A 283 -10.15 -11.60 7.16
CA PHE A 283 -9.12 -10.87 7.89
C PHE A 283 -9.80 -9.90 8.87
N LYS A 284 -9.36 -9.92 10.12
CA LYS A 284 -9.90 -9.07 11.20
C LYS A 284 -8.74 -8.37 11.88
N HIS A 285 -8.89 -7.07 12.13
CA HIS A 285 -7.83 -6.33 12.79
C HIS A 285 -8.37 -5.29 13.76
N ILE A 286 -7.53 -4.93 14.73
CA ILE A 286 -7.73 -3.82 15.63
C ILE A 286 -6.39 -3.16 15.93
N GLU A 287 -6.33 -1.83 15.82
CA GLU A 287 -5.14 -1.05 16.04
C GLU A 287 -5.41 0.10 17.02
N ILE A 288 -4.54 0.27 18.00
CA ILE A 288 -4.53 1.43 18.87
C ILE A 288 -3.21 2.17 18.72
N GLY A 289 -3.27 3.49 18.50
CA GLY A 289 -2.08 4.30 18.33
C GLY A 289 -2.10 5.59 19.14
N TRP A 290 -0.89 6.03 19.47
CA TRP A 290 -0.61 7.33 20.08
C TRP A 290 0.27 8.13 19.13
N VAL A 291 -0.09 9.42 18.92
CA VAL A 291 0.56 10.31 17.95
C VAL A 291 1.04 11.60 18.62
N THR A 292 2.13 12.15 18.10
CA THR A 292 2.63 13.48 18.49
C THR A 292 2.62 14.45 17.30
N SER A 293 2.31 13.95 16.08
CA SER A 293 2.04 14.74 14.87
C SER A 293 0.60 15.28 14.84
N THR A 294 0.23 15.88 13.72
CA THR A 294 -1.17 16.28 13.47
C THR A 294 -2.04 15.06 13.16
N ARG A 295 -3.35 15.16 13.39
CA ARG A 295 -4.30 14.08 13.09
C ARG A 295 -4.33 13.70 11.61
N ASP A 296 -4.16 14.66 10.71
CA ASP A 296 -4.15 14.42 9.26
C ASP A 296 -2.90 13.67 8.78
N GLN A 297 -1.83 13.66 9.59
CA GLN A 297 -0.57 12.98 9.30
C GLN A 297 -0.15 12.09 10.46
N TYR A 298 -1.11 11.39 11.06
CA TYR A 298 -0.91 10.56 12.25
C TYR A 298 0.14 9.45 12.05
N TYR A 299 0.40 9.06 10.81
CA TYR A 299 1.39 8.06 10.42
C TYR A 299 2.85 8.55 10.46
N LEU A 300 3.13 9.86 10.68
CA LEU A 300 4.50 10.38 10.74
C LEU A 300 5.19 10.09 12.08
N ASP A 301 4.59 10.55 13.16
CA ASP A 301 5.13 10.47 14.53
C ASP A 301 4.15 9.69 15.39
N ASN A 302 4.26 8.38 15.35
CA ASN A 302 3.35 7.51 16.06
C ASN A 302 4.05 6.32 16.74
N ILE A 303 3.35 5.77 17.71
CA ILE A 303 3.54 4.41 18.21
C ILE A 303 2.18 3.73 18.17
N HIS A 304 2.08 2.57 17.55
CA HIS A 304 0.83 1.82 17.49
C HIS A 304 1.05 0.32 17.65
N LEU A 305 0.02 -0.32 18.18
CA LEU A 305 -0.09 -1.77 18.31
C LEU A 305 -1.28 -2.24 17.49
N THR A 306 -1.02 -3.14 16.56
CA THR A 306 -2.03 -3.82 15.74
C THR A 306 -2.12 -5.28 16.19
N LEU A 307 -3.34 -5.77 16.38
CA LEU A 307 -3.66 -7.19 16.55
C LEU A 307 -4.47 -7.62 15.35
N TRP A 308 -4.17 -8.78 14.80
CA TRP A 308 -4.86 -9.31 13.63
C TRP A 308 -5.19 -10.80 13.79
N HIS A 309 -6.16 -11.26 13.01
CA HIS A 309 -6.58 -12.65 12.88
C HIS A 309 -7.09 -12.88 11.47
N ALA A 310 -6.63 -13.93 10.81
CA ALA A 310 -7.11 -14.43 9.53
C ALA A 310 -7.80 -15.77 9.77
N ASP A 311 -8.99 -15.96 9.24
CA ASP A 311 -9.72 -17.23 9.32
C ASP A 311 -9.03 -18.29 8.42
N GLU A 312 -9.24 -19.57 8.71
CA GLU A 312 -8.83 -20.69 7.87
C GLU A 312 -9.41 -20.54 6.45
N ARG A 313 -8.61 -20.88 5.44
CA ARG A 313 -9.03 -20.89 4.03
C ARG A 313 -8.95 -22.30 3.49
N ASP A 314 -10.09 -23.01 3.53
CA ASP A 314 -10.19 -24.42 3.16
C ASP A 314 -9.77 -24.70 1.71
N GLU A 315 -10.07 -23.78 0.77
CA GLU A 315 -9.81 -23.97 -0.66
C GLU A 315 -8.31 -23.99 -1.02
N ILE A 316 -7.48 -23.29 -0.23
CA ILE A 316 -6.05 -23.18 -0.47
C ILE A 316 -5.20 -23.87 0.61
N ASP A 317 -5.81 -24.61 1.54
CA ASP A 317 -5.16 -25.37 2.62
C ASP A 317 -4.25 -24.47 3.50
N VAL A 318 -4.79 -23.31 3.90
CA VAL A 318 -4.14 -22.38 4.83
C VAL A 318 -4.92 -22.34 6.13
N GLU A 319 -4.27 -22.75 7.23
CA GLU A 319 -4.86 -22.76 8.57
C GLU A 319 -5.16 -21.31 9.05
N ASP A 320 -6.02 -21.18 10.06
CA ASP A 320 -6.24 -19.89 10.72
C ASP A 320 -4.94 -19.36 11.34
N GLY A 321 -4.78 -18.05 11.32
CA GLY A 321 -3.59 -17.42 11.87
C GLY A 321 -3.91 -16.14 12.63
N TRP A 322 -3.05 -15.79 13.57
CA TRP A 322 -3.16 -14.54 14.32
C TRP A 322 -1.80 -13.95 14.65
N GLY A 323 -1.78 -12.68 14.96
CA GLY A 323 -0.53 -12.05 15.33
C GLY A 323 -0.70 -10.67 15.93
N ALA A 324 0.45 -10.08 16.25
CA ALA A 324 0.54 -8.72 16.75
C ALA A 324 1.74 -7.99 16.14
N PHE A 325 1.57 -6.71 15.91
CA PHE A 325 2.59 -5.84 15.35
C PHE A 325 2.70 -4.54 16.13
N LEU A 326 3.94 -4.16 16.51
CA LEU A 326 4.26 -2.91 17.17
C LEU A 326 5.12 -2.05 16.23
N SER A 327 4.69 -0.84 15.97
CA SER A 327 5.38 0.12 15.14
C SER A 327 5.66 1.40 15.92
N PHE A 328 6.85 1.96 15.69
CA PHE A 328 7.28 3.25 16.20
C PHE A 328 7.96 4.03 15.09
N SER A 329 7.58 5.29 14.91
CA SER A 329 8.30 6.25 14.08
C SER A 329 8.36 7.63 14.74
N HIS A 330 9.45 8.35 14.52
CA HIS A 330 9.65 9.69 15.07
C HIS A 330 10.49 10.57 14.15
N THR A 331 10.03 11.80 13.94
CA THR A 331 10.64 12.79 13.06
C THR A 331 11.45 13.82 13.86
N PHE A 332 12.68 14.11 13.41
CA PHE A 332 13.56 15.12 14.01
C PHE A 332 13.81 16.26 13.02
N ALA A 333 13.72 17.48 13.53
CA ALA A 333 14.01 18.70 12.76
C ALA A 333 13.29 18.71 11.40
N GLU A 334 12.11 18.09 11.35
CA GLU A 334 11.24 17.99 10.16
C GLU A 334 11.87 17.24 8.95
N LYS A 335 13.12 16.77 9.06
CA LYS A 335 13.89 16.20 7.94
C LYS A 335 14.35 14.77 8.15
N TRP A 336 14.54 14.37 9.38
CA TRP A 336 15.03 13.05 9.74
C TRP A 336 13.91 12.25 10.38
N LEU A 337 13.80 11.00 10.00
CA LEU A 337 12.89 10.04 10.62
C LEU A 337 13.69 8.83 11.08
N ILE A 338 13.34 8.30 12.24
CA ILE A 338 13.79 6.98 12.70
C ILE A 338 12.56 6.10 12.90
N PHE A 339 12.74 4.80 12.70
CA PHE A 339 11.70 3.82 12.99
C PHE A 339 12.26 2.57 13.66
N ALA A 340 11.40 1.90 14.42
CA ALA A 340 11.61 0.55 14.94
C ALA A 340 10.27 -0.19 14.90
N ARG A 341 10.23 -1.33 14.23
CA ARG A 341 9.00 -2.06 13.97
C ARG A 341 9.23 -3.54 14.19
N GLY A 342 8.24 -4.26 14.71
CA GLY A 342 8.36 -5.69 14.91
C GLY A 342 7.02 -6.37 15.13
N GLY A 343 6.90 -7.58 14.62
CA GLY A 343 5.70 -8.38 14.70
C GLY A 343 5.97 -9.86 14.86
N PHE A 344 4.93 -10.56 15.22
CA PHE A 344 4.88 -12.01 15.20
C PHE A 344 3.55 -12.51 14.63
N ALA A 345 3.61 -13.67 14.02
CA ALA A 345 2.46 -14.45 13.59
C ALA A 345 2.56 -15.85 14.22
N GLU A 346 1.42 -16.47 14.45
CA GLU A 346 1.26 -17.88 14.81
C GLU A 346 0.30 -18.47 13.79
N ASP A 347 0.79 -19.46 13.06
CA ASP A 347 0.10 -20.13 11.95
C ASP A 347 -0.29 -19.18 10.79
N GLY A 348 -1.25 -19.55 9.95
CA GLY A 348 -1.75 -18.77 8.83
C GLY A 348 -0.79 -18.62 7.64
N GLY A 349 -1.17 -17.74 6.71
CA GLY A 349 -0.45 -17.52 5.43
C GLY A 349 0.61 -16.41 5.43
N SER A 350 0.98 -15.86 6.61
CA SER A 350 2.03 -14.84 6.67
C SER A 350 3.39 -15.38 6.24
N LEU A 351 4.21 -14.56 5.55
CA LEU A 351 5.53 -15.00 5.07
C LEU A 351 6.53 -15.22 6.20
N LEU A 352 6.46 -14.43 7.24
CA LEU A 352 7.35 -14.52 8.40
C LEU A 352 6.53 -14.75 9.66
N GLU A 353 6.97 -15.66 10.53
CA GLU A 353 6.41 -15.80 11.86
C GLU A 353 6.93 -14.73 12.83
N ARG A 354 8.12 -14.17 12.57
CA ARG A 354 8.70 -13.07 13.35
C ARG A 354 9.48 -12.12 12.44
N SER A 355 9.36 -10.84 12.72
CA SER A 355 10.09 -9.81 11.99
C SER A 355 10.44 -8.65 12.92
N VAL A 356 11.67 -8.13 12.78
CA VAL A 356 12.09 -6.90 13.46
C VAL A 356 12.84 -6.03 12.47
N SER A 357 12.37 -4.79 12.29
CA SER A 357 12.98 -3.79 11.42
C SER A 357 13.39 -2.55 12.20
N ILE A 358 14.56 -2.01 11.89
CA ILE A 358 15.01 -0.70 12.37
C ILE A 358 15.61 0.09 11.20
N GLY A 359 15.51 1.40 11.24
CA GLY A 359 16.08 2.23 10.19
C GLY A 359 15.72 3.70 10.32
N GLY A 360 15.80 4.39 9.19
CA GLY A 360 15.48 5.80 9.14
C GLY A 360 15.35 6.35 7.72
N GLY A 361 14.98 7.62 7.68
CA GLY A 361 14.86 8.38 6.45
C GLY A 361 15.40 9.80 6.59
N PHE A 362 15.73 10.41 5.47
CA PHE A 362 16.13 11.80 5.38
C PHE A 362 15.52 12.44 4.13
N ALA A 363 14.83 13.57 4.31
CA ALA A 363 14.29 14.37 3.22
C ALA A 363 14.71 15.84 3.39
N PRO A 364 15.50 16.42 2.48
CA PRO A 364 15.95 17.81 2.58
C PRO A 364 14.82 18.83 2.66
N GLY A 365 13.73 18.60 1.93
CA GLY A 365 12.51 19.41 1.90
C GLY A 365 11.54 19.16 3.04
N GLY A 366 11.82 18.19 3.92
CA GLY A 366 10.96 17.75 5.01
C GLY A 366 10.34 16.38 4.77
N ILE A 367 10.29 15.55 5.82
CA ILE A 367 9.51 14.31 5.83
C ILE A 367 8.10 14.69 6.31
N GLY A 368 7.15 14.78 5.43
CA GLY A 368 5.81 15.20 5.83
C GLY A 368 4.80 15.16 4.72
N ALA A 369 5.28 15.12 3.49
CA ALA A 369 4.44 14.91 2.32
C ALA A 369 4.85 13.58 1.68
N PRO A 370 4.17 12.49 1.98
CA PRO A 370 4.51 11.16 1.48
C PRO A 370 4.57 11.14 -0.05
N GLY A 371 5.52 10.38 -0.55
CA GLY A 371 5.67 10.17 -1.98
C GLY A 371 6.32 11.29 -2.77
N PHE A 372 6.79 12.37 -2.13
CA PHE A 372 7.29 13.53 -2.83
C PHE A 372 8.58 14.12 -2.24
N GLY A 373 9.33 14.81 -3.14
CA GLY A 373 10.60 15.41 -2.82
C GLY A 373 11.76 14.40 -2.80
N HIS A 374 12.96 14.91 -2.67
CA HIS A 374 14.16 14.10 -2.50
C HIS A 374 14.09 13.37 -1.16
N GLN A 375 14.35 12.06 -1.14
CA GLN A 375 14.28 11.27 0.08
C GLN A 375 15.26 10.11 0.04
N LEU A 376 16.02 9.94 1.11
CA LEU A 376 16.82 8.76 1.41
C LEU A 376 16.05 7.92 2.45
N GLY A 377 15.96 6.62 2.22
CA GLY A 377 15.56 5.65 3.24
C GLY A 377 16.63 4.58 3.39
N PHE A 378 16.79 4.06 4.60
CA PHE A 378 17.62 2.90 4.88
C PHE A 378 17.01 2.08 6.02
N GLY A 379 17.15 0.76 5.94
CA GLY A 379 16.61 -0.15 6.94
C GLY A 379 17.38 -1.45 7.03
N VAL A 380 17.27 -2.09 8.18
CA VAL A 380 17.75 -3.44 8.45
C VAL A 380 16.60 -4.23 9.04
N ASN A 381 16.40 -5.45 8.54
CA ASN A 381 15.39 -6.37 9.04
C ASN A 381 16.05 -7.70 9.42
N TRP A 382 15.55 -8.30 10.46
CA TRP A 382 15.67 -9.73 10.80
C TRP A 382 14.30 -10.36 10.64
N GLY A 383 14.22 -11.49 9.94
CA GLY A 383 13.00 -12.23 9.70
C GLY A 383 13.19 -13.73 9.90
N ARG A 384 12.20 -14.38 10.51
CA ARG A 384 12.08 -15.82 10.59
C ARG A 384 10.94 -16.26 9.70
N PRO A 385 11.19 -17.12 8.68
CA PRO A 385 10.14 -17.69 7.84
C PRO A 385 9.06 -18.38 8.66
N ASN A 386 7.83 -18.37 8.14
CA ASN A 386 6.69 -19.01 8.80
C ASN A 386 6.73 -20.53 8.52
N ASP A 387 6.86 -21.33 9.57
CA ASP A 387 6.90 -22.78 9.49
C ASP A 387 5.60 -23.39 8.91
N ALA A 388 4.45 -22.76 9.19
CA ALA A 388 3.17 -23.23 8.65
C ALA A 388 3.11 -23.10 7.12
N LEU A 389 3.69 -22.03 6.56
CA LEU A 389 3.68 -21.78 5.11
C LEU A 389 4.80 -22.52 4.37
N PHE A 390 6.03 -22.49 4.89
CA PHE A 390 7.23 -22.97 4.20
C PHE A 390 7.74 -24.33 4.69
N GLY A 391 7.22 -24.85 5.79
CA GLY A 391 7.73 -26.01 6.47
C GLY A 391 8.77 -25.66 7.54
N SER A 392 9.03 -26.59 8.43
CA SER A 392 9.95 -26.41 9.58
C SER A 392 11.42 -26.49 9.17
N ASP A 393 12.28 -26.00 10.08
CA ASP A 393 13.74 -26.05 10.00
C ASP A 393 14.38 -25.10 8.96
N LEU A 394 13.73 -23.96 8.66
CA LEU A 394 14.34 -22.88 7.90
C LEU A 394 15.15 -21.95 8.80
N ASP A 395 16.29 -21.48 8.29
CA ASP A 395 17.12 -20.50 8.99
C ASP A 395 16.53 -19.09 8.93
N ASP A 396 16.91 -18.26 9.92
CA ASP A 396 16.57 -16.84 9.93
C ASP A 396 17.27 -16.11 8.77
N GLN A 397 16.60 -15.14 8.18
CA GLN A 397 17.14 -14.31 7.11
C GLN A 397 17.26 -12.84 7.51
N TYR A 398 18.15 -12.10 6.82
CA TYR A 398 18.37 -10.68 7.11
C TYR A 398 18.31 -9.86 5.82
N THR A 399 17.79 -8.64 5.95
CA THR A 399 17.70 -7.67 4.85
C THR A 399 18.32 -6.35 5.25
N LEU A 400 19.17 -5.82 4.39
CA LEU A 400 19.61 -4.43 4.44
C LEU A 400 19.14 -3.78 3.15
N GLU A 401 18.44 -2.65 3.24
CA GLU A 401 17.97 -1.89 2.07
C GLU A 401 18.29 -0.42 2.22
N ALA A 402 18.66 0.22 1.10
CA ALA A 402 18.78 1.66 1.00
C ALA A 402 18.29 2.14 -0.36
N TYR A 403 17.43 3.16 -0.37
CA TYR A 403 16.95 3.81 -1.58
C TYR A 403 17.17 5.32 -1.54
N TYR A 404 17.26 5.94 -2.71
CA TYR A 404 17.28 7.38 -2.82
C TYR A 404 16.32 7.86 -3.91
N ARG A 405 15.21 8.49 -3.52
CA ARG A 405 14.27 9.10 -4.46
C ARG A 405 14.76 10.46 -4.90
N VAL A 406 14.96 10.62 -6.20
CA VAL A 406 15.25 11.89 -6.87
C VAL A 406 13.94 12.42 -7.45
N GLN A 407 13.43 13.52 -6.89
CA GLN A 407 12.26 14.22 -7.45
C GLN A 407 12.73 15.15 -8.55
N VAL A 408 12.56 14.74 -9.81
CA VAL A 408 13.02 15.51 -10.98
C VAL A 408 12.09 16.68 -11.25
N SER A 409 10.78 16.42 -11.29
CA SER A 409 9.73 17.45 -11.36
C SER A 409 8.57 17.05 -10.46
N LYS A 410 7.52 17.84 -10.37
CA LYS A 410 6.29 17.48 -9.67
C LYS A 410 5.72 16.15 -10.17
N GLU A 411 5.82 15.90 -11.47
CA GLU A 411 5.25 14.75 -12.17
C GLU A 411 6.19 13.55 -12.28
N PHE A 412 7.50 13.75 -12.08
CA PHE A 412 8.48 12.70 -12.38
C PHE A 412 9.49 12.51 -11.26
N SER A 413 9.65 11.27 -10.83
CA SER A 413 10.71 10.85 -9.91
C SER A 413 11.39 9.58 -10.38
N ILE A 414 12.63 9.38 -9.92
CA ILE A 414 13.43 8.17 -10.13
C ILE A 414 13.98 7.75 -8.77
N THR A 415 13.88 6.46 -8.47
CA THR A 415 14.30 5.87 -7.21
C THR A 415 15.25 4.69 -7.48
N PRO A 416 16.58 4.87 -7.49
CA PRO A 416 17.52 3.77 -7.34
C PRO A 416 17.42 3.15 -5.96
N ASP A 417 17.63 1.84 -5.90
CA ASP A 417 17.57 1.00 -4.71
C ASP A 417 18.71 -0.02 -4.71
N ILE A 418 19.18 -0.37 -3.54
CA ILE A 418 20.14 -1.45 -3.32
C ILE A 418 19.75 -2.24 -2.07
N GLN A 419 19.73 -3.55 -2.21
CA GLN A 419 19.48 -4.48 -1.11
C GLN A 419 20.61 -5.49 -0.97
N PHE A 420 20.88 -5.86 0.27
CA PHE A 420 21.78 -6.95 0.63
C PHE A 420 20.99 -7.93 1.49
N LEU A 421 20.70 -9.08 0.92
CA LEU A 421 19.96 -10.17 1.53
C LEU A 421 20.97 -11.20 2.03
N VAL A 422 20.85 -11.61 3.29
CA VAL A 422 21.76 -12.56 3.94
C VAL A 422 20.95 -13.78 4.36
N ASP A 423 21.50 -14.96 4.12
CA ASP A 423 20.91 -16.24 4.42
C ASP A 423 19.48 -16.39 3.85
N PRO A 424 19.29 -16.29 2.51
CA PRO A 424 17.97 -16.46 1.91
C PRO A 424 17.44 -17.86 2.24
N ALA A 425 16.39 -17.89 3.09
CA ALA A 425 16.00 -19.08 3.84
C ALA A 425 15.64 -20.30 2.99
N LEU A 426 15.19 -20.10 1.75
CA LEU A 426 14.83 -21.14 0.80
C LEU A 426 15.97 -21.48 -0.19
N ASN A 427 17.15 -20.86 -0.05
CA ASN A 427 18.31 -21.07 -0.88
C ASN A 427 19.58 -21.31 -0.04
N PRO A 428 19.75 -22.49 0.52
CA PRO A 428 20.89 -22.78 1.41
C PRO A 428 22.25 -22.87 0.70
N GLU A 429 22.31 -22.70 -0.62
CA GLU A 429 23.56 -22.71 -1.38
C GLU A 429 24.21 -21.32 -1.45
N GLU A 430 23.44 -20.26 -1.15
CA GLU A 430 23.90 -18.87 -1.21
C GLU A 430 23.83 -18.19 0.16
N ASP A 431 24.98 -17.75 0.68
CA ASP A 431 25.05 -17.01 1.94
C ASP A 431 24.50 -15.57 1.82
N HIS A 432 24.51 -14.99 0.62
CA HIS A 432 24.04 -13.62 0.40
C HIS A 432 23.75 -13.29 -1.07
N ILE A 433 22.79 -12.41 -1.28
CA ILE A 433 22.39 -11.93 -2.60
C ILE A 433 22.28 -10.39 -2.58
N TRP A 434 22.88 -9.75 -3.58
CA TRP A 434 22.66 -8.33 -3.85
C TRP A 434 21.51 -8.15 -4.84
N VAL A 435 20.59 -7.22 -4.53
CA VAL A 435 19.55 -6.81 -5.47
C VAL A 435 19.69 -5.32 -5.75
N TYR A 436 19.68 -4.97 -7.03
CA TYR A 436 19.72 -3.59 -7.52
C TYR A 436 18.38 -3.26 -8.14
N GLY A 437 17.76 -2.18 -7.70
CA GLY A 437 16.47 -1.72 -8.17
C GLY A 437 16.51 -0.36 -8.84
N LEU A 438 15.65 -0.15 -9.81
CA LEU A 438 15.38 1.16 -10.38
C LEU A 438 13.86 1.28 -10.62
N ARG A 439 13.21 2.17 -9.90
CA ARG A 439 11.80 2.51 -10.08
C ARG A 439 11.68 3.95 -10.56
N ALA A 440 10.80 4.19 -11.52
CA ALA A 440 10.40 5.54 -11.89
C ALA A 440 8.92 5.76 -11.57
N ARG A 441 8.51 7.00 -11.44
CA ARG A 441 7.11 7.40 -11.30
C ARG A 441 6.82 8.57 -12.23
N LEU A 442 5.73 8.44 -12.98
CA LEU A 442 5.09 9.54 -13.71
C LEU A 442 3.69 9.73 -13.11
N SER A 443 3.31 10.97 -12.79
CA SER A 443 2.02 11.28 -12.13
C SER A 443 1.40 12.56 -12.70
N PHE A 444 0.08 12.53 -12.98
CA PHE A 444 -0.68 13.65 -13.56
C PHE A 444 -2.04 13.89 -12.88
#